data_709e3529d2fbf6aa827f3e122d15e43a
#
_entry.id   709e3529d2fbf6aa827f3e122d15e43a
#
_cell.length_a   1.000
_cell.length_b   1.000
_cell.length_c   1.000
_cell.angle_alpha   90.00
_cell.angle_beta   90.00
_cell.angle_gamma   90.00
#
_symmetry.space_group_name_H-M   'P 1'
#
loop_
_entity.id
_entity.type
_entity.pdbx_description
1 polymer ?
#
loop_
_entity_poly.entity_id
_entity_poly.type
_entity_poly.pdbx_seq_one_letter_code
_entity_poly.pdbx_strand_id
1 'polypeptide(L)'
;MNKAIFLFLGLLFSAQSLSITPYKGNYELYAETVMGNLNIGTAILHLEVNDNQFEFTTQASTASVWKALYDFSRSEKSIGNEIDGQIINTYFSVVEKMKGEVKKNYEITIETDKNYAVSSSGDEFEIKPGLLVDTLSVYLALSNDMVNKPNESEFTYQVVDEVGVKYLQFKLDGSEKILINEREIETARVICDELQLTLNLSVKDNFQPIKIHKMNGKTAFTMTLIGFET
;
A
#
# COMPACT_ATOMS: atom_id res chain seq x y z
N MET A 1 46.11 -47.78 9.05
CA MET A 1 45.72 -46.66 8.14
C MET A 1 44.23 -46.41 8.31
N ASN A 2 43.88 -45.44 9.19
CA ASN A 2 42.49 -45.08 9.42
C ASN A 2 42.12 -43.92 8.51
N LYS A 3 41.18 -44.15 7.58
CA LYS A 3 40.59 -43.10 6.76
C LYS A 3 39.43 -42.46 7.56
N ALA A 4 39.64 -41.23 8.03
CA ALA A 4 38.58 -40.38 8.58
C ALA A 4 37.76 -39.83 7.41
N ILE A 5 36.46 -40.22 7.35
CA ILE A 5 35.49 -39.65 6.43
C ILE A 5 34.92 -38.41 7.13
N PHE A 6 35.29 -37.22 6.66
CA PHE A 6 34.64 -35.95 7.03
C PHE A 6 33.31 -35.84 6.30
N LEU A 7 32.21 -36.05 7.03
CA LEU A 7 30.86 -35.79 6.57
C LEU A 7 30.59 -34.26 6.66
N PHE A 8 30.66 -33.56 5.54
CA PHE A 8 30.32 -32.15 5.47
C PHE A 8 28.77 -32.01 5.47
N LEU A 9 28.22 -31.78 6.64
CA LEU A 9 26.79 -31.50 6.79
C LEU A 9 26.55 -30.03 6.31
N GLY A 10 26.19 -29.87 5.05
CA GLY A 10 25.77 -28.59 4.51
C GLY A 10 24.45 -28.18 5.14
N LEU A 11 24.50 -27.22 6.07
CA LEU A 11 23.32 -26.50 6.55
C LEU A 11 22.77 -25.68 5.38
N LEU A 12 21.77 -26.22 4.70
CA LEU A 12 20.90 -25.44 3.81
C LEU A 12 20.09 -24.49 4.69
N PHE A 13 20.60 -23.28 4.87
CA PHE A 13 19.75 -22.17 5.27
C PHE A 13 18.79 -21.89 4.09
N SER A 14 17.63 -22.49 4.12
CA SER A 14 16.49 -21.97 3.36
C SER A 14 16.20 -20.59 3.96
N ALA A 15 16.59 -19.52 3.27
CA ALA A 15 16.03 -18.21 3.52
C ALA A 15 14.53 -18.37 3.34
N GLN A 16 13.78 -18.37 4.43
CA GLN A 16 12.33 -18.23 4.36
C GLN A 16 12.10 -16.82 3.79
N SER A 17 11.67 -16.76 2.55
CA SER A 17 11.05 -15.56 2.01
C SER A 17 9.93 -15.21 2.98
N LEU A 18 10.01 -14.03 3.61
CA LEU A 18 8.94 -13.57 4.49
C LEU A 18 7.76 -13.28 3.57
N SER A 19 6.78 -14.17 3.59
CA SER A 19 5.50 -14.00 2.90
C SER A 19 4.77 -12.77 3.44
N ILE A 20 4.08 -12.06 2.56
CA ILE A 20 3.20 -10.96 2.96
C ILE A 20 2.16 -11.47 3.96
N THR A 21 1.90 -10.68 5.00
CA THR A 21 0.99 -11.07 6.09
C THR A 21 -0.40 -10.49 5.87
N PRO A 22 -1.45 -11.33 5.76
CA PRO A 22 -2.83 -10.85 5.68
C PRO A 22 -3.19 -9.94 6.86
N TYR A 23 -3.99 -8.91 6.59
CA TYR A 23 -4.53 -8.05 7.65
C TYR A 23 -5.81 -7.33 7.20
N LYS A 24 -6.60 -6.90 8.17
CA LYS A 24 -7.72 -5.99 7.96
C LYS A 24 -7.65 -4.88 9.00
N GLY A 25 -7.38 -3.66 8.53
CA GLY A 25 -7.27 -2.46 9.36
C GLY A 25 -8.47 -1.54 9.16
N ASN A 26 -9.03 -1.06 10.29
CA ASN A 26 -10.06 -0.03 10.30
C ASN A 26 -9.41 1.32 10.61
N TYR A 27 -9.81 2.36 9.87
CA TYR A 27 -9.21 3.69 9.94
C TYR A 27 -10.28 4.77 10.06
N GLU A 28 -9.93 5.84 10.76
CA GLU A 28 -10.66 7.11 10.69
C GLU A 28 -10.02 8.04 9.66
N LEU A 29 -10.87 8.77 8.95
CA LEU A 29 -10.48 9.78 7.96
C LEU A 29 -10.67 11.17 8.53
N TYR A 30 -9.62 11.99 8.46
CA TYR A 30 -9.62 13.38 8.89
C TYR A 30 -9.29 14.30 7.73
N ALA A 31 -9.93 15.45 7.68
CA ALA A 31 -9.51 16.58 6.85
C ALA A 31 -9.00 17.71 7.75
N GLU A 32 -7.85 18.27 7.39
CA GLU A 32 -7.35 19.48 8.06
C GLU A 32 -8.11 20.69 7.54
N THR A 33 -8.68 21.44 8.46
CA THR A 33 -9.45 22.66 8.19
C THR A 33 -8.90 23.80 9.02
N VAL A 34 -9.32 25.02 8.74
CA VAL A 34 -9.00 26.20 9.55
C VAL A 34 -9.49 26.10 11.00
N MET A 35 -10.43 25.19 11.27
CA MET A 35 -10.97 24.90 12.61
C MET A 35 -10.28 23.69 13.28
N GLY A 36 -9.27 23.12 12.65
CA GLY A 36 -8.55 21.93 13.11
C GLY A 36 -8.91 20.66 12.32
N ASN A 37 -8.52 19.51 12.86
CA ASN A 37 -8.77 18.21 12.23
C ASN A 37 -10.22 17.77 12.43
N LEU A 38 -10.92 17.59 11.33
CA LEU A 38 -12.30 17.17 11.29
C LEU A 38 -12.41 15.70 10.87
N ASN A 39 -12.99 14.85 11.72
CA ASN A 39 -13.30 13.48 11.30
C ASN A 39 -14.41 13.51 10.25
N ILE A 40 -14.07 13.10 9.02
CA ILE A 40 -14.95 13.17 7.86
C ILE A 40 -15.47 11.80 7.42
N GLY A 41 -14.91 10.70 7.94
CA GLY A 41 -15.28 9.37 7.48
C GLY A 41 -14.44 8.25 8.05
N THR A 42 -14.57 7.10 7.41
CA THR A 42 -13.85 5.88 7.75
C THR A 42 -13.28 5.23 6.49
N ALA A 43 -12.25 4.41 6.68
CA ALA A 43 -11.73 3.54 5.63
C ALA A 43 -11.38 2.15 6.21
N ILE A 44 -11.38 1.16 5.34
CA ILE A 44 -10.94 -0.20 5.62
C ILE A 44 -9.85 -0.54 4.61
N LEU A 45 -8.70 -0.99 5.08
CA LEU A 45 -7.68 -1.66 4.27
C LEU A 45 -7.73 -3.14 4.57
N HIS A 46 -7.86 -3.97 3.55
CA HIS A 46 -7.95 -5.41 3.69
C HIS A 46 -7.04 -6.12 2.70
N LEU A 47 -6.06 -6.85 3.22
CA LEU A 47 -5.15 -7.70 2.48
C LEU A 47 -5.50 -9.16 2.74
N GLU A 48 -5.91 -9.86 1.72
CA GLU A 48 -6.07 -11.31 1.70
C GLU A 48 -4.91 -11.94 0.93
N VAL A 49 -4.43 -13.08 1.41
CA VAL A 49 -3.37 -13.85 0.76
C VAL A 49 -3.78 -15.32 0.72
N ASN A 50 -3.78 -15.88 -0.48
CA ASN A 50 -4.06 -17.30 -0.72
C ASN A 50 -2.89 -17.86 -1.53
N ASP A 51 -2.11 -18.74 -0.93
CA ASP A 51 -0.83 -19.21 -1.46
C ASP A 51 0.09 -18.00 -1.78
N ASN A 52 0.41 -17.79 -3.05
CA ASN A 52 1.21 -16.65 -3.50
C ASN A 52 0.38 -15.52 -4.11
N GLN A 53 -0.95 -15.67 -4.20
CA GLN A 53 -1.83 -14.63 -4.73
C GLN A 53 -2.30 -13.71 -3.62
N PHE A 54 -2.28 -12.41 -3.87
CA PHE A 54 -2.89 -11.43 -2.98
C PHE A 54 -4.08 -10.72 -3.63
N GLU A 55 -5.04 -10.36 -2.79
CA GLU A 55 -6.06 -9.36 -3.08
C GLU A 55 -5.96 -8.27 -2.02
N PHE A 56 -5.63 -7.05 -2.42
CA PHE A 56 -5.56 -5.90 -1.54
C PHE A 56 -6.66 -4.91 -1.90
N THR A 57 -7.52 -4.60 -0.95
CA THR A 57 -8.67 -3.71 -1.15
C THR A 57 -8.65 -2.55 -0.17
N THR A 58 -9.21 -1.42 -0.60
CA THR A 58 -9.56 -0.31 0.29
C THR A 58 -10.98 0.15 0.02
N GLN A 59 -11.69 0.50 1.09
CA GLN A 59 -13.02 1.07 1.04
C GLN A 59 -13.05 2.28 1.95
N ALA A 60 -13.28 3.47 1.38
CA ALA A 60 -13.40 4.71 2.11
C ALA A 60 -14.76 5.34 1.90
N SER A 61 -15.34 5.90 2.96
CA SER A 61 -16.64 6.58 2.88
C SER A 61 -16.76 7.70 3.90
N THR A 62 -17.56 8.70 3.54
CA THR A 62 -17.92 9.79 4.43
C THR A 62 -18.78 9.30 5.58
N ALA A 63 -18.53 9.79 6.81
CA ALA A 63 -19.35 9.53 7.98
C ALA A 63 -20.79 10.04 7.76
N SER A 64 -21.77 9.33 8.32
CA SER A 64 -23.20 9.60 8.11
C SER A 64 -23.60 11.05 8.41
N VAL A 65 -22.98 11.68 9.41
CA VAL A 65 -23.23 13.08 9.80
C VAL A 65 -22.85 14.09 8.71
N TRP A 66 -21.94 13.74 7.81
CA TRP A 66 -21.47 14.61 6.73
C TRP A 66 -22.09 14.29 5.37
N LYS A 67 -22.78 13.15 5.22
CA LYS A 67 -23.32 12.70 3.93
C LYS A 67 -24.24 13.72 3.26
N ALA A 68 -25.00 14.49 4.04
CA ALA A 68 -25.87 15.52 3.50
C ALA A 68 -25.10 16.65 2.80
N LEU A 69 -23.87 16.94 3.24
CA LEU A 69 -23.01 17.99 2.69
C LEU A 69 -22.03 17.42 1.65
N TYR A 70 -21.44 16.27 1.97
CA TYR A 70 -20.37 15.65 1.19
C TYR A 70 -20.49 14.13 1.25
N ASP A 71 -21.28 13.55 0.36
CA ASP A 71 -21.42 12.10 0.25
C ASP A 71 -20.38 11.55 -0.73
N PHE A 72 -19.29 11.04 -0.18
CA PHE A 72 -18.17 10.47 -0.93
C PHE A 72 -17.98 9.02 -0.56
N SER A 73 -17.67 8.19 -1.56
CA SER A 73 -17.16 6.85 -1.35
C SER A 73 -16.13 6.49 -2.44
N ARG A 74 -15.12 5.73 -2.05
CA ARG A 74 -14.08 5.22 -2.94
C ARG A 74 -13.76 3.78 -2.57
N SER A 75 -13.72 2.93 -3.58
CA SER A 75 -13.26 1.55 -3.48
C SER A 75 -12.12 1.35 -4.46
N GLU A 76 -11.06 0.70 -3.99
CA GLU A 76 -9.93 0.28 -4.81
C GLU A 76 -9.67 -1.19 -4.58
N LYS A 77 -9.18 -1.87 -5.61
CA LYS A 77 -8.82 -3.28 -5.55
C LYS A 77 -7.59 -3.53 -6.40
N SER A 78 -6.61 -4.18 -5.81
CA SER A 78 -5.37 -4.60 -6.44
C SER A 78 -5.23 -6.11 -6.31
N ILE A 79 -4.90 -6.80 -7.39
CA ILE A 79 -4.67 -8.24 -7.41
C ILE A 79 -3.30 -8.50 -8.02
N GLY A 80 -2.60 -9.47 -7.47
CA GLY A 80 -1.28 -9.87 -7.96
C GLY A 80 -0.76 -11.10 -7.26
N ASN A 81 0.54 -11.31 -7.40
CA ASN A 81 1.24 -12.45 -6.81
C ASN A 81 2.50 -11.97 -6.08
N GLU A 82 2.89 -12.69 -5.05
CA GLU A 82 4.23 -12.63 -4.49
C GLU A 82 5.06 -13.73 -5.14
N ILE A 83 6.11 -13.35 -5.86
CA ILE A 83 7.02 -14.27 -6.53
C ILE A 83 8.44 -13.89 -6.16
N ASP A 84 9.18 -14.82 -5.55
CA ASP A 84 10.58 -14.62 -5.12
C ASP A 84 10.76 -13.35 -4.24
N GLY A 85 9.81 -13.07 -3.36
CA GLY A 85 9.81 -11.90 -2.49
C GLY A 85 9.54 -10.58 -3.22
N GLN A 86 8.92 -10.61 -4.39
CA GLN A 86 8.51 -9.44 -5.15
C GLN A 86 7.00 -9.40 -5.32
N ILE A 87 6.42 -8.22 -5.22
CA ILE A 87 5.01 -7.96 -5.46
C ILE A 87 4.79 -7.70 -6.95
N ILE A 88 4.12 -8.61 -7.63
CA ILE A 88 3.83 -8.52 -9.06
C ILE A 88 2.33 -8.32 -9.25
N ASN A 89 1.96 -7.12 -9.68
CA ASN A 89 0.58 -6.76 -9.95
C ASN A 89 0.10 -7.31 -11.30
N THR A 90 -1.18 -7.70 -11.33
CA THR A 90 -1.86 -8.16 -12.56
C THR A 90 -3.12 -7.37 -12.86
N TYR A 91 -3.76 -6.80 -11.85
CA TYR A 91 -5.01 -6.07 -12.00
C TYR A 91 -5.16 -4.98 -10.94
N PHE A 92 -5.73 -3.86 -11.35
CA PHE A 92 -6.11 -2.75 -10.47
C PHE A 92 -7.44 -2.15 -10.90
N SER A 93 -8.30 -1.80 -9.95
CA SER A 93 -9.55 -1.09 -10.24
C SER A 93 -9.87 -0.02 -9.20
N VAL A 94 -10.58 1.02 -9.65
CA VAL A 94 -11.06 2.14 -8.83
C VAL A 94 -12.50 2.45 -9.16
N VAL A 95 -13.33 2.57 -8.13
CA VAL A 95 -14.68 3.15 -8.23
C VAL A 95 -14.79 4.27 -7.21
N GLU A 96 -15.04 5.48 -7.69
CA GLU A 96 -15.24 6.66 -6.85
C GLU A 96 -16.61 7.27 -7.14
N LYS A 97 -17.37 7.54 -6.08
CA LYS A 97 -18.70 8.17 -6.16
C LYS A 97 -18.74 9.43 -5.32
N MET A 98 -19.45 10.43 -5.80
CA MET A 98 -19.76 11.65 -5.07
C MET A 98 -21.23 12.00 -5.26
N LYS A 99 -21.96 12.14 -4.16
CA LYS A 99 -23.42 12.39 -4.15
C LYS A 99 -24.20 11.38 -5.00
N GLY A 100 -23.83 10.11 -4.90
CA GLY A 100 -24.44 9.01 -5.65
C GLY A 100 -23.98 8.89 -7.12
N GLU A 101 -23.32 9.88 -7.68
CA GLU A 101 -22.79 9.85 -9.05
C GLU A 101 -21.40 9.22 -9.10
N VAL A 102 -21.16 8.38 -10.10
CA VAL A 102 -19.82 7.81 -10.38
C VAL A 102 -18.95 8.93 -10.98
N LYS A 103 -17.84 9.25 -10.30
CA LYS A 103 -16.83 10.22 -10.72
C LYS A 103 -15.63 9.58 -11.37
N LYS A 104 -15.25 8.37 -10.89
CA LYS A 104 -14.21 7.53 -11.48
C LYS A 104 -14.68 6.09 -11.49
N ASN A 105 -14.43 5.42 -12.59
CA ASN A 105 -14.64 3.99 -12.75
C ASN A 105 -13.67 3.51 -13.83
N TYR A 106 -12.56 2.94 -13.41
CA TYR A 106 -11.58 2.42 -14.35
C TYR A 106 -10.93 1.14 -13.79
N GLU A 107 -10.44 0.35 -14.71
CA GLU A 107 -9.68 -0.87 -14.46
C GLU A 107 -8.40 -0.83 -15.26
N ILE A 108 -7.35 -1.44 -14.75
CA ILE A 108 -6.06 -1.58 -15.41
C ILE A 108 -5.66 -3.04 -15.32
N THR A 109 -5.42 -3.67 -16.46
CA THR A 109 -4.80 -4.99 -16.56
C THR A 109 -3.32 -4.82 -16.85
N ILE A 110 -2.47 -5.51 -16.08
CA ILE A 110 -1.02 -5.42 -16.19
C ILE A 110 -0.50 -6.73 -16.77
N GLU A 111 0.12 -6.66 -17.95
CA GLU A 111 0.73 -7.78 -18.65
C GLU A 111 2.26 -7.66 -18.57
N THR A 112 2.82 -8.08 -17.43
CA THR A 112 4.25 -7.95 -17.13
C THR A 112 5.14 -8.62 -18.17
N ASP A 113 4.73 -9.79 -18.69
CA ASP A 113 5.49 -10.53 -19.71
C ASP A 113 5.57 -9.79 -21.05
N LYS A 114 4.65 -8.87 -21.29
CA LYS A 114 4.59 -8.10 -22.53
C LYS A 114 5.05 -6.65 -22.34
N ASN A 115 5.41 -6.26 -21.14
CA ASN A 115 5.85 -4.90 -20.77
C ASN A 115 4.83 -3.81 -21.09
N TYR A 116 3.54 -4.06 -20.86
CA TYR A 116 2.52 -3.03 -20.95
C TYR A 116 1.38 -3.23 -19.94
N ALA A 117 0.65 -2.15 -19.70
CA ALA A 117 -0.61 -2.16 -18.98
C ALA A 117 -1.70 -1.56 -19.87
N VAL A 118 -2.93 -2.05 -19.73
CA VAL A 118 -4.08 -1.59 -20.52
C VAL A 118 -5.19 -1.13 -19.60
N SER A 119 -5.69 0.08 -19.83
CA SER A 119 -6.86 0.59 -19.13
C SER A 119 -8.17 0.09 -19.73
N SER A 120 -9.26 0.13 -18.98
CA SER A 120 -10.61 -0.17 -19.47
C SER A 120 -11.11 0.80 -20.56
N SER A 121 -10.50 1.98 -20.70
CA SER A 121 -10.73 2.91 -21.82
C SER A 121 -10.01 2.49 -23.11
N GLY A 122 -9.10 1.50 -23.03
CA GLY A 122 -8.29 1.06 -24.16
C GLY A 122 -6.95 1.78 -24.31
N ASP A 123 -6.59 2.63 -23.33
CA ASP A 123 -5.27 3.26 -23.31
C ASP A 123 -4.21 2.23 -22.93
N GLU A 124 -3.13 2.19 -23.72
CA GLU A 124 -1.97 1.33 -23.46
C GLU A 124 -0.83 2.15 -22.84
N PHE A 125 -0.24 1.60 -21.79
CA PHE A 125 0.88 2.22 -21.07
C PHE A 125 2.11 1.31 -21.17
N GLU A 126 3.19 1.84 -21.75
CA GLU A 126 4.47 1.14 -21.81
C GLU A 126 5.09 1.01 -20.41
N ILE A 127 5.50 -0.21 -20.05
CA ILE A 127 6.20 -0.51 -18.81
C ILE A 127 7.67 -0.70 -19.12
N LYS A 128 8.54 0.01 -18.43
CA LYS A 128 9.97 -0.28 -18.48
C LYS A 128 10.30 -1.54 -17.67
N PRO A 129 11.40 -2.25 -18.01
CA PRO A 129 11.84 -3.38 -17.18
C PRO A 129 11.96 -2.98 -15.71
N GLY A 130 11.36 -3.77 -14.83
CA GLY A 130 11.31 -3.53 -13.39
C GLY A 130 9.93 -3.78 -12.83
N LEU A 131 9.79 -3.57 -11.51
CA LEU A 131 8.53 -3.79 -10.81
C LEU A 131 7.53 -2.69 -11.15
N LEU A 132 6.36 -3.08 -11.68
CA LEU A 132 5.21 -2.21 -11.81
C LEU A 132 4.18 -2.55 -10.73
N VAL A 133 3.75 -1.54 -10.00
CA VAL A 133 2.66 -1.60 -9.03
C VAL A 133 1.61 -0.54 -9.36
N ASP A 134 0.43 -0.63 -8.73
CA ASP A 134 -0.57 0.43 -8.79
C ASP A 134 -0.53 1.33 -7.55
N THR A 135 -1.42 2.31 -7.48
CA THR A 135 -1.48 3.28 -6.38
C THR A 135 -1.89 2.67 -5.03
N LEU A 136 -2.40 1.45 -5.00
CA LEU A 136 -2.75 0.73 -3.77
C LEU A 136 -1.67 -0.29 -3.41
N SER A 137 -1.25 -1.14 -4.35
CA SER A 137 -0.24 -2.17 -4.09
C SER A 137 1.16 -1.62 -3.85
N VAL A 138 1.43 -0.35 -4.18
CA VAL A 138 2.69 0.31 -3.82
C VAL A 138 2.95 0.29 -2.29
N TYR A 139 1.90 0.37 -1.46
CA TYR A 139 2.06 0.25 -0.01
C TYR A 139 2.52 -1.15 0.39
N LEU A 140 1.99 -2.18 -0.28
CA LEU A 140 2.38 -3.57 -0.05
C LEU A 140 3.81 -3.83 -0.52
N ALA A 141 4.19 -3.34 -1.71
CA ALA A 141 5.55 -3.46 -2.23
C ALA A 141 6.57 -2.76 -1.32
N LEU A 142 6.24 -1.54 -0.84
CA LEU A 142 7.08 -0.80 0.08
C LEU A 142 7.27 -1.55 1.42
N SER A 143 6.18 -2.05 2.02
CA SER A 143 6.23 -2.82 3.26
C SER A 143 7.09 -4.08 3.10
N ASN A 144 6.90 -4.80 2.00
CA ASN A 144 7.68 -6.00 1.65
C ASN A 144 9.17 -5.68 1.43
N ASP A 145 9.48 -4.61 0.71
CA ASP A 145 10.87 -4.19 0.49
C ASP A 145 11.54 -3.73 1.79
N MET A 146 10.85 -3.02 2.67
CA MET A 146 11.40 -2.61 3.97
C MET A 146 11.73 -3.80 4.88
N VAL A 147 10.96 -4.89 4.80
CA VAL A 147 11.28 -6.15 5.50
C VAL A 147 12.50 -6.82 4.88
N ASN A 148 12.53 -6.94 3.55
CA ASN A 148 13.56 -7.73 2.84
C ASN A 148 14.87 -6.96 2.63
N LYS A 149 14.84 -5.61 2.69
CA LYS A 149 15.98 -4.72 2.44
C LYS A 149 16.18 -3.73 3.61
N PRO A 150 16.44 -4.22 4.84
CA PRO A 150 16.43 -3.38 6.06
C PRO A 150 17.52 -2.29 6.09
N ASN A 151 18.50 -2.35 5.19
CA ASN A 151 19.57 -1.35 5.09
C ASN A 151 19.32 -0.29 4.02
N GLU A 152 18.25 -0.42 3.23
CA GLU A 152 17.86 0.57 2.24
C GLU A 152 17.00 1.66 2.88
N SER A 153 17.22 2.89 2.45
CA SER A 153 16.46 4.07 2.91
C SER A 153 15.67 4.74 1.78
N GLU A 154 15.84 4.30 0.54
CA GLU A 154 15.17 4.84 -0.62
C GLU A 154 14.65 3.68 -1.50
N PHE A 155 13.38 3.79 -1.90
CA PHE A 155 12.68 2.80 -2.72
C PHE A 155 12.02 3.50 -3.91
N THR A 156 12.21 2.98 -5.11
CA THR A 156 11.64 3.57 -6.33
C THR A 156 10.77 2.55 -7.04
N TYR A 157 9.54 2.96 -7.38
CA TYR A 157 8.57 2.11 -8.07
C TYR A 157 8.06 2.78 -9.34
N GLN A 158 7.78 1.96 -10.36
CA GLN A 158 6.88 2.35 -11.44
C GLN A 158 5.45 2.15 -10.92
N VAL A 159 4.66 3.21 -10.88
CA VAL A 159 3.28 3.18 -10.38
C VAL A 159 2.33 3.56 -11.49
N VAL A 160 1.38 2.68 -11.79
CA VAL A 160 0.33 2.93 -12.78
C VAL A 160 -0.93 3.49 -12.11
N ASP A 161 -1.53 4.48 -12.76
CA ASP A 161 -2.85 5.02 -12.44
C ASP A 161 -3.67 5.26 -13.74
N GLU A 162 -4.83 5.91 -13.62
CA GLU A 162 -5.70 6.23 -14.78
C GLU A 162 -5.03 7.10 -15.87
N VAL A 163 -3.93 7.76 -15.55
CA VAL A 163 -3.24 8.72 -16.45
C VAL A 163 -2.02 8.08 -17.11
N GLY A 164 -1.48 7.00 -16.52
CA GLY A 164 -0.30 6.31 -17.03
C GLY A 164 0.67 5.85 -15.96
N VAL A 165 1.91 5.60 -16.36
CA VAL A 165 2.98 5.13 -15.49
C VAL A 165 3.83 6.29 -15.02
N LYS A 166 4.06 6.35 -13.70
CA LYS A 166 4.91 7.34 -13.03
C LYS A 166 6.02 6.65 -12.24
N TYR A 167 7.13 7.34 -12.04
CA TYR A 167 8.16 6.91 -11.09
C TYR A 167 7.95 7.65 -9.78
N LEU A 168 7.79 6.90 -8.69
CA LEU A 168 7.64 7.44 -7.34
C LEU A 168 8.79 7.00 -6.48
N GLN A 169 9.41 7.94 -5.77
CA GLN A 169 10.48 7.68 -4.82
C GLN A 169 9.96 7.82 -3.39
N PHE A 170 10.13 6.75 -2.62
CA PHE A 170 9.82 6.71 -1.18
C PHE A 170 11.12 6.75 -0.40
N LYS A 171 11.21 7.63 0.60
CA LYS A 171 12.40 7.83 1.42
C LYS A 171 12.07 7.60 2.88
N LEU A 172 12.88 6.80 3.57
CA LEU A 172 12.82 6.67 5.01
C LEU A 172 13.27 7.99 5.66
N ASP A 173 12.37 8.61 6.41
CA ASP A 173 12.57 9.91 7.07
C ASP A 173 12.52 9.77 8.60
N GLY A 174 13.17 8.73 9.12
CA GLY A 174 13.28 8.47 10.55
C GLY A 174 12.17 7.59 11.12
N SER A 175 11.94 7.74 12.41
CA SER A 175 10.94 6.99 13.18
C SER A 175 10.11 7.92 14.04
N GLU A 176 8.85 7.50 14.29
CA GLU A 176 7.90 8.25 15.13
C GLU A 176 7.07 7.25 15.95
N LYS A 177 6.67 7.64 17.16
CA LYS A 177 5.70 6.88 17.96
C LYS A 177 4.31 7.46 17.77
N ILE A 178 3.39 6.63 17.34
CA ILE A 178 1.97 6.98 17.17
C ILE A 178 1.15 6.34 18.28
N LEU A 179 0.31 7.15 18.93
CA LEU A 179 -0.59 6.68 19.97
C LEU A 179 -1.90 6.19 19.34
N ILE A 180 -2.19 4.90 19.46
CA ILE A 180 -3.43 4.25 19.00
C ILE A 180 -4.07 3.54 20.19
N ASN A 181 -5.29 3.94 20.57
CA ASN A 181 -6.02 3.34 21.69
C ASN A 181 -5.14 3.19 22.96
N GLU A 182 -4.48 4.28 23.35
CA GLU A 182 -3.58 4.34 24.52
C GLU A 182 -2.30 3.49 24.43
N ARG A 183 -2.01 2.90 23.26
CA ARG A 183 -0.78 2.14 23.00
C ARG A 183 0.13 2.93 22.08
N GLU A 184 1.38 3.08 22.48
CA GLU A 184 2.42 3.62 21.58
C GLU A 184 2.86 2.53 20.59
N ILE A 185 2.73 2.85 19.30
CA ILE A 185 3.24 2.03 18.19
C ILE A 185 4.45 2.73 17.61
N GLU A 186 5.58 2.04 17.61
CA GLU A 186 6.79 2.51 16.93
C GLU A 186 6.62 2.35 15.43
N THR A 187 6.81 3.45 14.69
CA THR A 187 6.63 3.48 13.23
C THR A 187 7.88 3.99 12.54
N ALA A 188 8.15 3.43 11.36
CA ALA A 188 9.03 4.05 10.38
C ALA A 188 8.26 5.13 9.63
N ARG A 189 8.81 6.33 9.55
CA ARG A 189 8.25 7.44 8.78
C ARG A 189 8.83 7.43 7.38
N VAL A 190 7.98 7.36 6.37
CA VAL A 190 8.37 7.35 4.96
C VAL A 190 7.68 8.49 4.23
N ILE A 191 8.39 9.18 3.37
CA ILE A 191 7.88 10.29 2.57
C ILE A 191 7.97 10.00 1.06
N CYS A 192 6.99 10.53 0.30
CA CYS A 192 7.00 10.57 -1.15
C CYS A 192 6.62 12.00 -1.57
N ASP A 193 7.61 12.76 -2.02
CA ASP A 193 7.44 14.18 -2.35
C ASP A 193 6.52 14.38 -3.56
N GLU A 194 6.61 13.50 -4.57
CA GLU A 194 5.80 13.56 -5.79
C GLU A 194 4.30 13.43 -5.51
N LEU A 195 3.94 12.69 -4.46
CA LEU A 195 2.55 12.52 -4.02
C LEU A 195 2.16 13.43 -2.86
N GLN A 196 3.10 14.19 -2.30
CA GLN A 196 2.94 14.93 -1.06
C GLN A 196 2.38 14.01 0.04
N LEU A 197 2.98 12.82 0.17
CA LEU A 197 2.52 11.71 0.99
C LEU A 197 3.51 11.45 2.11
N THR A 198 3.00 11.26 3.32
CA THR A 198 3.74 10.74 4.46
C THR A 198 3.06 9.49 4.98
N LEU A 199 3.82 8.42 5.17
CA LEU A 199 3.39 7.16 5.74
C LEU A 199 4.06 6.94 7.10
N ASN A 200 3.30 6.45 8.06
CA ASN A 200 3.83 5.86 9.28
C ASN A 200 3.51 4.36 9.26
N LEU A 201 4.53 3.54 9.17
CA LEU A 201 4.44 2.10 8.99
C LEU A 201 4.91 1.39 10.27
N SER A 202 4.12 0.44 10.81
CA SER A 202 4.45 -0.27 12.05
C SER A 202 5.70 -1.13 11.90
N VAL A 203 6.73 -0.86 12.69
CA VAL A 203 7.98 -1.65 12.67
C VAL A 203 7.74 -3.10 13.11
N LYS A 204 6.79 -3.33 14.02
CA LYS A 204 6.50 -4.66 14.58
C LYS A 204 5.53 -5.50 13.74
N ASP A 205 4.68 -4.83 12.95
CA ASP A 205 3.62 -5.46 12.17
C ASP A 205 3.97 -5.46 10.67
N ASN A 206 5.18 -5.86 10.31
CA ASN A 206 5.68 -5.96 8.93
C ASN A 206 5.42 -4.70 8.09
N PHE A 207 5.65 -3.54 8.68
CA PHE A 207 5.47 -2.22 8.06
C PHE A 207 4.05 -1.96 7.51
N GLN A 208 3.03 -2.53 8.17
CA GLN A 208 1.64 -2.18 7.86
C GLN A 208 1.37 -0.70 8.12
N PRO A 209 0.55 -0.03 7.29
CA PRO A 209 0.23 1.38 7.47
C PRO A 209 -0.53 1.65 8.77
N ILE A 210 0.00 2.54 9.61
CA ILE A 210 -0.65 3.02 10.84
C ILE A 210 -1.29 4.38 10.60
N LYS A 211 -0.60 5.24 9.85
CA LYS A 211 -1.09 6.57 9.49
C LYS A 211 -0.65 6.89 8.07
N ILE A 212 -1.58 7.41 7.29
CA ILE A 212 -1.35 7.89 5.93
C ILE A 212 -1.78 9.35 5.89
N HIS A 213 -0.86 10.25 5.62
CA HIS A 213 -1.13 11.68 5.48
C HIS A 213 -0.81 12.13 4.07
N LYS A 214 -1.77 12.78 3.41
CA LYS A 214 -1.63 13.23 2.02
C LYS A 214 -2.19 14.61 1.83
N MET A 215 -1.42 15.48 1.17
CA MET A 215 -1.91 16.76 0.70
C MET A 215 -2.68 16.59 -0.62
N ASN A 216 -3.81 17.25 -0.75
CA ASN A 216 -4.55 17.38 -2.00
C ASN A 216 -4.88 18.86 -2.21
N GLY A 217 -4.06 19.52 -3.02
CA GLY A 217 -4.10 20.97 -3.17
C GLY A 217 -3.78 21.68 -1.85
N LYS A 218 -4.78 22.37 -1.27
CA LYS A 218 -4.63 23.10 0.01
C LYS A 218 -5.18 22.34 1.21
N THR A 219 -5.73 21.16 1.02
CA THR A 219 -6.36 20.37 2.07
C THR A 219 -5.49 19.15 2.36
N ALA A 220 -5.15 18.95 3.62
CA ALA A 220 -4.52 17.72 4.07
C ALA A 220 -5.58 16.72 4.50
N PHE A 221 -5.37 15.46 4.12
CA PHE A 221 -6.17 14.33 4.54
C PHE A 221 -5.29 13.35 5.32
N THR A 222 -5.81 12.90 6.44
CA THR A 222 -5.11 11.91 7.28
C THR A 222 -6.02 10.71 7.50
N MET A 223 -5.47 9.54 7.29
CA MET A 223 -6.08 8.25 7.61
C MET A 223 -5.29 7.65 8.76
N THR A 224 -5.93 7.38 9.89
CA THR A 224 -5.29 6.86 11.11
C THR A 224 -5.96 5.56 11.52
N LEU A 225 -5.16 4.53 11.74
CA LEU A 225 -5.62 3.21 12.22
C LEU A 225 -6.34 3.37 13.56
N ILE A 226 -7.49 2.71 13.71
CA ILE A 226 -8.21 2.56 14.98
C ILE A 226 -8.17 1.12 15.52
N GLY A 227 -7.83 0.15 14.69
CA GLY A 227 -7.63 -1.25 15.09
C GLY A 227 -7.53 -2.19 13.92
N PHE A 228 -6.93 -3.35 14.18
CA PHE A 228 -6.96 -4.49 13.29
C PHE A 228 -8.11 -5.41 13.68
N GLU A 229 -8.81 -5.95 12.69
CA GLU A 229 -9.70 -7.10 12.88
C GLU A 229 -8.84 -8.38 12.84
N THR A 230 -9.07 -9.24 13.82
CA THR A 230 -8.44 -10.58 13.93
C THR A 230 -9.34 -11.64 13.31
#